data_4e46441148b3f67fdeee34eb97d85e9c
#
_entry.id   4e46441148b3f67fdeee34eb97d85e9c
#
_cell.length_a   1.000
_cell.length_b   1.000
_cell.length_c   1.000
_cell.angle_alpha   90.00
_cell.angle_beta   90.00
_cell.angle_gamma   90.00
#
_symmetry.space_group_name_H-M   'P 1'
#
loop_
_entity.id
_entity.type
_entity.pdbx_description
1 polymer ?
#
loop_
_entity_poly.entity_id
_entity_poly.type
_entity_poly.pdbx_seq_one_letter_code
_entity_poly.pdbx_strand_id
1 'polypeptide(L)'
;MAQHKSFVFFDCECANCFDGIGKICSLGYVLTDDELNVIESEDVIINPETDFDWYLLNPKNECHLAYSKDYFRAFPNFECYYKEIKKLFTTGNRYIAGYDVSNDVDFVNC
;
A
#
# COMPACT_ATOMS: atom_id res chain seq x y z
N MET A 1 -4.78 -29.16 15.46
CA MET A 1 -4.31 -27.90 16.02
C MET A 1 -5.07 -26.74 15.37
N ALA A 2 -5.66 -25.88 16.16
CA ALA A 2 -6.41 -24.74 15.60
C ALA A 2 -5.45 -23.79 14.88
N GLN A 3 -5.80 -23.43 13.66
CA GLN A 3 -5.05 -22.42 12.94
C GLN A 3 -5.46 -21.05 13.46
N HIS A 4 -4.49 -20.27 13.88
CA HIS A 4 -4.72 -18.91 14.31
C HIS A 4 -4.98 -18.03 13.08
N LYS A 5 -6.02 -17.19 13.19
CA LYS A 5 -6.33 -16.19 12.19
C LYS A 5 -5.39 -14.99 12.36
N SER A 6 -5.10 -14.32 11.28
CA SER A 6 -4.41 -13.04 11.32
C SER A 6 -5.16 -12.03 10.47
N PHE A 7 -4.91 -10.75 10.73
CA PHE A 7 -5.57 -9.66 10.00
C PHE A 7 -4.50 -8.74 9.43
N VAL A 8 -4.68 -8.36 8.17
CA VAL A 8 -3.88 -7.31 7.53
C VAL A 8 -4.80 -6.14 7.25
N PHE A 9 -4.50 -5.01 7.89
CA PHE A 9 -5.15 -3.73 7.61
C PHE A 9 -4.20 -2.91 6.76
N PHE A 10 -4.67 -2.40 5.63
CA PHE A 10 -3.80 -1.68 4.71
C PHE A 10 -4.48 -0.48 4.07
N ASP A 11 -3.66 0.45 3.59
CA ASP A 11 -4.07 1.60 2.81
C ASP A 11 -3.00 1.90 1.77
N CYS A 12 -3.43 2.23 0.56
CA CYS A 12 -2.54 2.54 -0.54
C CYS A 12 -2.67 4.01 -0.95
N GLU A 13 -1.56 4.59 -1.38
CA GLU A 13 -1.55 5.90 -2.03
C GLU A 13 -0.97 5.78 -3.44
N CYS A 14 -1.46 6.59 -4.36
CA CYS A 14 -1.06 6.57 -5.75
C CYS A 14 -0.55 7.92 -6.20
N ALA A 15 0.43 7.91 -7.13
CA ALA A 15 0.99 9.12 -7.71
C ALA A 15 0.02 9.81 -8.67
N ASN A 16 -0.80 9.02 -9.37
CA ASN A 16 -1.80 9.51 -10.31
C ASN A 16 -2.85 8.43 -10.57
N CYS A 17 -3.90 8.80 -11.31
CA CYS A 17 -4.90 7.85 -11.75
C CYS A 17 -5.33 8.23 -13.18
N PHE A 18 -4.92 7.43 -14.15
CA PHE A 18 -5.29 7.60 -15.56
C PHE A 18 -6.18 6.44 -16.00
N ASP A 19 -7.32 6.77 -16.63
CA ASP A 19 -8.28 5.79 -17.14
C ASP A 19 -8.72 4.75 -16.10
N GLY A 20 -8.85 5.19 -14.84
CA GLY A 20 -9.23 4.32 -13.73
C GLY A 20 -8.09 3.45 -13.19
N ILE A 21 -6.88 3.61 -13.71
CA ILE A 21 -5.69 2.86 -13.26
C ILE A 21 -4.78 3.79 -12.46
N GLY A 22 -4.57 3.47 -11.19
CA GLY A 22 -3.65 4.20 -10.33
C GLY A 22 -2.27 3.56 -10.31
N LYS A 23 -1.24 4.40 -10.17
CA LYS A 23 0.14 3.95 -9.99
C LYS A 23 0.51 4.09 -8.52
N ILE A 24 0.65 2.97 -7.84
CA ILE A 24 0.91 2.92 -6.40
C ILE A 24 2.27 3.54 -6.06
N CYS A 25 2.31 4.38 -5.03
CA CYS A 25 3.55 4.96 -4.51
C CYS A 25 3.76 4.69 -3.02
N SER A 26 2.74 4.23 -2.31
CA SER A 26 2.92 3.73 -0.94
C SER A 26 1.89 2.67 -0.59
N LEU A 27 2.28 1.77 0.31
CA LEU A 27 1.42 0.77 0.92
C LEU A 27 1.71 0.76 2.41
N GLY A 28 0.81 1.31 3.21
CA GLY A 28 0.88 1.22 4.65
C GLY A 28 0.10 -0.01 5.13
N TYR A 29 0.66 -0.80 6.04
CA TYR A 29 -0.07 -1.94 6.57
C TYR A 29 0.21 -2.19 8.04
N VAL A 30 -0.75 -2.84 8.69
CA VAL A 30 -0.63 -3.38 10.04
C VAL A 30 -1.05 -4.85 9.99
N LEU A 31 -0.17 -5.74 10.42
CA LEU A 31 -0.46 -7.16 10.57
C LEU A 31 -0.71 -7.45 12.04
N THR A 32 -1.84 -8.09 12.34
CA THR A 32 -2.20 -8.46 13.71
C THR A 32 -2.49 -9.96 13.83
N ASP A 33 -2.49 -10.43 15.08
CA ASP A 33 -3.01 -11.76 15.41
C ASP A 33 -4.54 -11.74 15.54
N ASP A 34 -5.14 -12.86 15.94
CA ASP A 34 -6.59 -13.01 16.08
C ASP A 34 -7.19 -12.18 17.23
N GLU A 35 -6.37 -11.69 18.15
CA GLU A 35 -6.77 -10.81 19.25
C GLU A 35 -6.46 -9.34 18.96
N LEU A 36 -6.08 -9.03 17.71
CA LEU A 36 -5.74 -7.68 17.23
C LEU A 36 -4.47 -7.11 17.89
N ASN A 37 -3.59 -7.96 18.38
CA ASN A 37 -2.26 -7.53 18.80
C ASN A 37 -1.38 -7.32 17.56
N VAL A 38 -0.70 -6.18 17.49
CA VAL A 38 0.15 -5.86 16.35
C VAL A 38 1.39 -6.74 16.35
N ILE A 39 1.57 -7.47 15.25
CA ILE A 39 2.75 -8.31 15.00
C ILE A 39 3.80 -7.52 14.22
N GLU A 40 3.35 -6.79 13.20
CA GLU A 40 4.21 -6.04 12.29
C GLU A 40 3.44 -4.85 11.72
N SER A 41 4.13 -3.75 11.51
CA SER A 41 3.56 -2.61 10.77
C SER A 41 4.65 -1.92 9.98
N GLU A 42 4.34 -1.51 8.76
CA GLU A 42 5.26 -0.80 7.88
C GLU A 42 4.53 0.14 6.94
N ASP A 43 5.27 1.13 6.49
CA ASP A 43 4.87 2.01 5.38
C ASP A 43 5.85 1.75 4.24
N VAL A 44 5.42 0.98 3.26
CA VAL A 44 6.26 0.60 2.12
C VAL A 44 6.22 1.71 1.09
N ILE A 45 7.35 2.38 0.89
CA ILE A 45 7.48 3.46 -0.08
C ILE A 45 7.93 2.88 -1.41
N ILE A 46 7.23 3.25 -2.48
CA ILE A 46 7.38 2.66 -3.80
C ILE A 46 7.62 3.76 -4.83
N ASN A 47 8.63 3.56 -5.68
CA ASN A 47 8.83 4.43 -6.84
C ASN A 47 7.78 4.05 -7.90
N PRO A 48 6.80 4.93 -8.20
CA PRO A 48 5.75 4.59 -9.16
C PRO A 48 6.23 4.65 -10.62
N GLU A 49 7.42 5.17 -10.87
CA GLU A 49 8.03 5.31 -12.20
C GLU A 49 7.14 6.07 -13.19
N THR A 50 6.45 7.09 -12.69
CA THR A 50 5.51 7.91 -13.46
C THR A 50 5.46 9.31 -12.87
N ASP A 51 4.76 10.22 -13.54
CA ASP A 51 4.56 11.56 -13.04
C ASP A 51 3.50 11.57 -11.93
N PHE A 52 3.67 12.50 -11.00
CA PHE A 52 2.72 12.72 -9.91
C PHE A 52 1.71 13.79 -10.31
N ASP A 53 0.46 13.59 -9.93
CA ASP A 53 -0.54 14.64 -10.04
C ASP A 53 -0.12 15.83 -9.16
N TRP A 54 -0.12 17.03 -9.73
CA TRP A 54 0.43 18.22 -9.05
C TRP A 54 -0.27 18.52 -7.73
N TYR A 55 -1.57 18.28 -7.63
CA TYR A 55 -2.32 18.57 -6.41
C TYR A 55 -1.91 17.68 -5.23
N LEU A 56 -1.40 16.49 -5.51
CA LEU A 56 -0.91 15.57 -4.48
C LEU A 56 0.42 16.04 -3.87
N LEU A 57 1.15 16.89 -4.59
CA LEU A 57 2.41 17.44 -4.14
C LEU A 57 2.26 18.80 -3.47
N ASN A 58 1.06 19.39 -3.50
CA ASN A 58 0.78 20.70 -2.93
C ASN A 58 0.37 20.57 -1.44
N PRO A 59 1.18 21.07 -0.49
CA PRO A 59 0.88 20.93 0.94
C PRO A 59 -0.39 21.66 1.38
N LYS A 60 -0.94 22.55 0.55
CA LYS A 60 -2.22 23.22 0.83
C LYS A 60 -3.44 22.35 0.53
N ASN A 61 -3.26 21.25 -0.18
CA ASN A 61 -4.31 20.29 -0.48
C ASN A 61 -4.45 19.30 0.68
N GLU A 62 -5.66 19.10 1.19
CA GLU A 62 -5.92 18.15 2.27
C GLU A 62 -5.50 16.73 1.94
N CYS A 63 -5.56 16.34 0.66
CA CYS A 63 -5.21 15.00 0.19
C CYS A 63 -3.78 14.90 -0.34
N HIS A 64 -2.89 15.83 0.05
CA HIS A 64 -1.50 15.78 -0.43
C HIS A 64 -0.75 14.57 0.14
N LEU A 65 0.27 14.12 -0.62
CA LEU A 65 1.16 13.06 -0.18
C LEU A 65 2.08 13.54 0.95
N ALA A 66 2.46 12.61 1.83
CA ALA A 66 3.30 12.92 2.99
C ALA A 66 4.73 13.30 2.61
N TYR A 67 5.20 12.88 1.43
CA TYR A 67 6.59 13.05 0.99
C TYR A 67 6.66 13.72 -0.36
N SER A 68 7.85 14.28 -0.69
CA SER A 68 8.11 14.85 -2.01
C SER A 68 8.25 13.75 -3.08
N LYS A 69 8.08 14.13 -4.36
CA LYS A 69 8.27 13.20 -5.47
C LYS A 69 9.68 12.60 -5.51
N ASP A 70 10.69 13.39 -5.15
CA ASP A 70 12.07 12.92 -5.13
C ASP A 70 12.29 11.85 -4.07
N TYR A 71 11.58 11.95 -2.94
CA TYR A 71 11.61 10.93 -1.90
C TYR A 71 11.12 9.59 -2.44
N PHE A 72 9.96 9.57 -3.12
CA PHE A 72 9.42 8.33 -3.71
C PHE A 72 10.35 7.74 -4.77
N ARG A 73 10.97 8.60 -5.59
CA ARG A 73 11.88 8.16 -6.65
C ARG A 73 13.19 7.56 -6.14
N ALA A 74 13.54 7.79 -4.88
CA ALA A 74 14.72 7.21 -4.24
C ALA A 74 14.51 5.75 -3.83
N PHE A 75 13.28 5.23 -3.89
CA PHE A 75 12.95 3.86 -3.48
C PHE A 75 12.79 2.93 -4.68
N PRO A 76 12.87 1.60 -4.46
CA PRO A 76 12.62 0.62 -5.52
C PRO A 76 11.18 0.70 -6.04
N ASN A 77 10.97 0.17 -7.23
CA ASN A 77 9.63 0.09 -7.83
C ASN A 77 8.81 -1.07 -7.24
N PHE A 78 7.54 -1.16 -7.64
CA PHE A 78 6.61 -2.18 -7.14
C PHE A 78 7.12 -3.61 -7.39
N GLU A 79 7.73 -3.87 -8.54
CA GLU A 79 8.25 -5.20 -8.87
C GLU A 79 9.25 -5.71 -7.84
N CYS A 80 10.08 -4.81 -7.28
CA CYS A 80 11.06 -5.17 -6.25
C CYS A 80 10.40 -5.63 -4.96
N TYR A 81 9.19 -5.15 -4.66
CA TYR A 81 8.44 -5.49 -3.46
C TYR A 81 7.38 -6.57 -3.69
N TYR A 82 7.12 -6.92 -4.93
CA TYR A 82 5.96 -7.75 -5.30
C TYR A 82 5.88 -9.06 -4.52
N LYS A 83 7.00 -9.77 -4.39
CA LYS A 83 7.02 -11.07 -3.69
C LYS A 83 6.68 -10.92 -2.21
N GLU A 84 7.22 -9.88 -1.57
CA GLU A 84 6.97 -9.62 -0.16
C GLU A 84 5.52 -9.20 0.09
N ILE A 85 4.99 -8.33 -0.77
CA ILE A 85 3.60 -7.87 -0.68
C ILE A 85 2.65 -9.04 -0.93
N LYS A 86 2.91 -9.86 -1.95
CA LYS A 86 2.12 -11.05 -2.23
C LYS A 86 2.12 -12.00 -1.03
N LYS A 87 3.28 -12.22 -0.43
CA LYS A 87 3.40 -13.08 0.75
C LYS A 87 2.59 -12.51 1.91
N LEU A 88 2.62 -11.20 2.12
CA LEU A 88 1.84 -10.53 3.16
C LEU A 88 0.35 -10.85 3.03
N PHE A 89 -0.20 -10.77 1.82
CA PHE A 89 -1.63 -10.94 1.57
C PHE A 89 -2.07 -12.41 1.46
N THR A 90 -1.17 -13.34 1.20
CA THR A 90 -1.53 -14.73 0.88
C THR A 90 -1.04 -15.76 1.91
N THR A 91 -0.29 -15.34 2.93
CA THR A 91 0.25 -16.28 3.93
C THR A 91 -0.82 -16.71 4.92
N GLY A 92 -1.00 -18.03 5.06
CA GLY A 92 -1.83 -18.62 6.08
C GLY A 92 -3.29 -18.19 6.03
N ASN A 93 -3.93 -18.16 7.19
CA ASN A 93 -5.36 -17.86 7.35
C ASN A 93 -5.54 -16.39 7.67
N ARG A 94 -5.35 -15.52 6.66
CA ARG A 94 -5.40 -14.05 6.80
C ARG A 94 -6.67 -13.46 6.25
N TYR A 95 -7.21 -12.51 7.00
CA TYR A 95 -8.28 -11.63 6.56
C TYR A 95 -7.69 -10.28 6.16
N ILE A 96 -8.12 -9.77 5.01
CA ILE A 96 -7.59 -8.55 4.44
C ILE A 96 -8.65 -7.46 4.56
N ALA A 97 -8.29 -6.31 5.14
CA ALA A 97 -9.18 -5.17 5.27
C ALA A 97 -8.48 -3.89 4.82
N GLY A 98 -9.05 -3.21 3.85
CA GLY A 98 -8.54 -1.95 3.33
C GLY A 98 -9.54 -0.83 3.48
N TYR A 99 -9.06 0.41 3.40
CA TYR A 99 -9.92 1.58 3.48
C TYR A 99 -10.85 1.69 2.26
N ASP A 100 -10.32 1.42 1.07
CA ASP A 100 -11.09 1.33 -0.18
C ASP A 100 -10.66 0.05 -0.90
N VAL A 101 -11.22 -1.08 -0.44
CA VAL A 101 -10.74 -2.42 -0.78
C VAL A 101 -10.71 -2.69 -2.29
N SER A 102 -11.73 -2.26 -3.02
CA SER A 102 -11.79 -2.54 -4.46
C SER A 102 -10.65 -1.85 -5.23
N ASN A 103 -10.39 -0.58 -4.95
CA ASN A 103 -9.28 0.14 -5.56
C ASN A 103 -7.92 -0.37 -5.10
N ASP A 104 -7.76 -0.57 -3.79
CA ASP A 104 -6.49 -0.98 -3.21
C ASP A 104 -6.06 -2.36 -3.73
N VAL A 105 -7.00 -3.28 -3.85
CA VAL A 105 -6.72 -4.62 -4.38
C VAL A 105 -6.35 -4.54 -5.87
N ASP A 106 -7.01 -3.69 -6.64
CA ASP A 106 -6.68 -3.51 -8.05
C ASP A 106 -5.26 -2.96 -8.23
N PHE A 107 -4.83 -2.03 -7.38
CA PHE A 107 -3.47 -1.52 -7.39
C PHE A 107 -2.44 -2.60 -7.09
N VAL A 108 -2.71 -3.44 -6.11
CA VAL A 108 -1.80 -4.52 -5.71
C VAL A 108 -1.74 -5.63 -6.75
N ASN A 109 -2.84 -5.87 -7.46
CA ASN A 109 -2.94 -6.92 -8.48
C ASN A 109 -2.56 -6.47 -9.89
N CYS A 110 -2.29 -5.19 -10.09
CA CYS A 110 -1.87 -4.66 -11.39
C CYS A 110 -0.50 -5.17 -11.83
#